data_d4ed0a461945395600eaefd595df59ad
#
_entry.id   d4ed0a461945395600eaefd595df59ad
#
_cell.length_a   1.000
_cell.length_b   1.000
_cell.length_c   1.000
_cell.angle_alpha   90.00
_cell.angle_beta   90.00
_cell.angle_gamma   90.00
#
_symmetry.space_group_name_H-M   'P 1'
#
loop_
_entity.id
_entity.type
_entity.pdbx_description
1 polymer ?
#
loop_
_entity_poly.entity_id
_entity_poly.type
_entity_poly.pdbx_seq_one_letter_code
_entity_poly.pdbx_strand_id
1 'polypeptide(L)' 'MLRVSNVLNKYFKQKKILKYFSLPHGEYIIEYKKDNETKTSRIKFNKLDNINDIEKKINEVIKWM' A
#
# COMPACT_ATOMS: atom_id res chain seq x y z
N MET A 1 -6.54 -2.59 -10.08
CA MET A 1 -7.83 -2.16 -9.52
C MET A 1 -7.76 -0.70 -9.14
N LEU A 2 -8.69 0.09 -9.66
CA LEU A 2 -8.68 1.54 -9.39
C LEU A 2 -8.78 1.88 -7.91
N ARG A 3 -9.56 1.08 -7.18
CA ARG A 3 -9.78 1.32 -5.75
C ARG A 3 -8.47 1.25 -4.96
N VAL A 4 -7.67 0.24 -5.24
CA VAL A 4 -6.39 0.08 -4.56
C VAL A 4 -5.44 1.19 -4.97
N SER A 5 -5.37 1.50 -6.25
CA SER A 5 -4.51 2.57 -6.75
C SER A 5 -4.87 3.91 -6.13
N ASN A 6 -6.16 4.19 -5.96
CA ASN A 6 -6.61 5.43 -5.34
C ASN A 6 -6.15 5.54 -3.90
N VAL A 7 -6.25 4.44 -3.14
CA VAL A 7 -5.81 4.44 -1.75
C VAL A 7 -4.30 4.60 -1.66
N LEU A 8 -3.55 3.88 -2.50
CA LEU A 8 -2.10 3.99 -2.50
C LEU A 8 -1.64 5.38 -2.91
N ASN A 9 -2.32 5.98 -3.88
CA ASN A 9 -2.00 7.34 -4.31
C ASN A 9 -2.23 8.35 -3.18
N LYS A 10 -3.29 8.16 -2.41
CA LYS A 10 -3.57 8.98 -1.24
C LYS A 10 -2.43 8.88 -0.22
N TYR A 11 -1.99 7.66 0.06
CA TYR A 11 -0.89 7.43 0.99
C TYR A 11 0.42 8.04 0.47
N PHE A 12 0.63 7.94 -0.83
CA PHE A 12 1.80 8.55 -1.47
C PHE A 12 1.78 10.07 -1.29
N LYS A 13 0.63 10.71 -1.51
CA LYS A 13 0.50 12.15 -1.35
C LYS A 13 0.68 12.57 0.10
N GLN A 14 0.31 11.72 1.05
CA GLN A 14 0.49 11.98 2.48
C GLN A 14 1.90 11.64 2.96
N LYS A 15 2.77 11.21 2.04
CA LYS A 15 4.15 10.83 2.33
C LYS A 15 4.26 9.64 3.28
N LYS A 16 3.23 8.81 3.34
CA LYS A 16 3.27 7.58 4.13
C LYS A 16 3.97 6.46 3.41
N ILE A 17 3.98 6.50 2.08
CA ILE A 17 4.74 5.57 1.26
C ILE A 17 5.53 6.38 0.24
N LEU A 18 6.66 5.83 -0.22
CA LEU A 18 7.54 6.51 -1.17
C LEU A 18 7.10 6.29 -2.60
N LYS A 19 6.67 5.09 -2.92
CA LYS A 19 6.13 4.75 -4.23
C LYS A 19 5.48 3.37 -4.18
N TYR A 20 4.78 3.03 -5.24
CA TYR A 20 4.12 1.74 -5.33
C TYR A 20 4.10 1.27 -6.78
N PHE A 21 4.01 -0.05 -6.96
CA PHE A 21 3.98 -0.67 -8.27
C PHE A 21 2.85 -1.69 -8.32
N SER A 22 2.15 -1.71 -9.44
CA SER A 22 1.12 -2.71 -9.68
C SER A 22 1.74 -3.95 -10.29
N LEU A 23 1.34 -5.11 -9.79
CA LEU A 23 1.77 -6.40 -10.31
C LEU A 23 0.54 -7.17 -10.81
N PRO A 24 0.74 -8.23 -11.59
CA PRO A 24 -0.38 -9.07 -12.01
C PRO A 24 -1.12 -9.69 -10.82
N HIS A 25 -2.37 -10.07 -11.05
CA HIS A 25 -3.18 -10.82 -10.08
C HIS A 25 -3.50 -10.06 -8.79
N GLY A 26 -3.60 -8.75 -8.87
CA GLY A 26 -4.00 -7.94 -7.72
C GLY A 26 -2.95 -7.73 -6.68
N GLU A 27 -1.70 -7.99 -7.01
CA GLU A 27 -0.59 -7.75 -6.10
C GLU A 27 0.00 -6.36 -6.34
N TYR A 28 0.55 -5.78 -5.28
CA TYR A 28 1.24 -4.50 -5.35
C TYR A 28 2.49 -4.56 -4.51
N ILE A 29 3.52 -3.86 -4.96
CA ILE A 29 4.73 -3.65 -4.16
C ILE A 29 4.70 -2.21 -3.70
N ILE A 30 4.86 -1.99 -2.40
CA ILE A 30 4.96 -0.64 -1.86
C ILE A 30 6.34 -0.44 -1.26
N GLU A 31 6.85 0.77 -1.40
CA GLU A 31 8.12 1.18 -0.85
C GLU A 31 7.86 2.26 0.17
N TYR A 32 8.38 2.09 1.37
CA TYR A 32 8.12 3.01 2.47
C TYR A 32 9.34 3.15 3.34
N LYS A 33 9.35 4.19 4.16
CA LYS A 33 10.47 4.47 5.05
C LYS A 33 10.08 4.13 6.47
N LYS A 34 10.92 3.39 7.16
CA LYS A 34 10.71 3.02 8.55
C LYS A 34 12.04 3.00 9.26
N ASP A 35 12.13 3.73 10.39
CA ASP A 35 13.36 3.81 11.18
C ASP A 35 14.56 4.26 10.33
N ASN A 36 14.32 5.22 9.44
CA ASN A 36 15.33 5.78 8.51
C ASN A 36 15.83 4.78 7.48
N GLU A 37 15.14 3.66 7.32
CA GLU A 37 15.47 2.67 6.31
C GLU A 37 14.35 2.57 5.29
N THR A 38 14.72 2.39 4.02
CA THR A 38 13.76 2.15 2.96
C THR A 38 13.43 0.67 2.94
N LYS A 39 12.15 0.35 3.03
CA LYS A 39 11.69 -1.03 3.01
C LYS A 39 10.69 -1.23 1.89
N THR A 40 10.58 -2.45 1.41
CA THR A 40 9.58 -2.81 0.41
C THR A 40 8.76 -3.97 0.92
N SER A 41 7.49 -4.00 0.54
CA SER A 41 6.60 -5.11 0.90
C SER A 41 5.67 -5.38 -0.25
N ARG A 42 5.32 -6.65 -0.41
CA ARG A 42 4.37 -7.10 -1.42
C ARG A 42 3.04 -7.39 -0.73
N ILE A 43 1.97 -6.80 -1.24
CA ILE A 43 0.64 -6.98 -0.68
C ILE A 43 -0.29 -7.49 -1.77
N LYS A 44 -1.08 -8.51 -1.46
CA LYS A 44 -2.09 -9.01 -2.36
C LYS A 44 -3.47 -8.53 -1.89
N PHE A 45 -4.23 -7.95 -2.79
CA PHE A 45 -5.58 -7.49 -2.50
C PHE A 45 -6.60 -8.34 -3.22
N ASN A 46 -7.73 -8.58 -2.58
CA ASN A 46 -8.83 -9.33 -3.17
C ASN A 46 -9.80 -8.38 -3.87
N LYS A 47 -10.48 -8.90 -4.91
CA LYS A 47 -11.44 -8.08 -5.65
C LYS A 47 -12.59 -7.57 -4.77
N LEU A 48 -12.88 -8.30 -3.70
CA LEU A 48 -13.98 -7.95 -2.79
C LEU A 48 -13.55 -7.03 -1.65
N ASP A 49 -12.28 -6.70 -1.57
CA ASP A 49 -11.81 -5.80 -0.53
C ASP A 49 -12.42 -4.41 -0.71
N ASN A 50 -12.98 -3.88 0.36
CA ASN A 50 -13.44 -2.50 0.35
C ASN A 50 -12.30 -1.57 0.77
N ILE A 51 -12.56 -0.26 0.77
CA ILE A 51 -11.52 0.71 1.09
C ILE A 51 -10.94 0.48 2.49
N ASN A 52 -11.80 0.15 3.47
CA ASN A 52 -11.32 -0.10 4.82
C ASN A 52 -10.40 -1.31 4.88
N ASP A 53 -10.72 -2.38 4.15
CA ASP A 53 -9.87 -3.56 4.09
C ASP A 53 -8.52 -3.24 3.46
N ILE A 54 -8.54 -2.45 2.39
CA ILE A 54 -7.31 -2.05 1.70
C ILE A 54 -6.42 -1.23 2.63
N GLU A 55 -7.00 -0.24 3.28
CA GLU A 55 -6.26 0.61 4.20
C GLU A 55 -5.69 -0.19 5.36
N LYS A 56 -6.47 -1.13 5.89
CA LYS A 56 -6.01 -1.98 6.97
C LYS A 56 -4.79 -2.80 6.58
N LYS A 57 -4.83 -3.39 5.39
CA LYS A 57 -3.70 -4.19 4.90
C LYS A 57 -2.45 -3.34 4.74
N ILE A 58 -2.59 -2.14 4.18
CA ILE A 58 -1.45 -1.24 4.00
C ILE A 58 -0.90 -0.82 5.36
N ASN A 59 -1.78 -0.44 6.28
CA ASN A 59 -1.36 0.02 7.60
C ASN A 59 -0.66 -1.08 8.40
N GLU A 60 -1.10 -2.33 8.25
CA GLU A 60 -0.44 -3.44 8.91
C GLU A 60 1.00 -3.62 8.43
N VAL A 61 1.24 -3.31 7.17
CA VAL A 61 2.59 -3.42 6.59
C VAL A 61 3.48 -2.27 7.04
N ILE A 62 2.99 -1.05 6.92
CA ILE A 62 3.81 0.12 7.23
C ILE A 62 3.82 0.46 8.71
N LYS A 63 2.79 0.04 9.43
CA LYS A 63 2.69 0.20 10.90
C LYS A 63 3.04 1.60 11.38
N TRP A 64 2.33 2.57 10.87
CA TRP A 64 2.48 3.94 11.32
C TRP A 64 2.00 4.07 12.76
N MET A 65 2.84 4.64 13.57
CA MET A 65 2.44 5.02 14.91
C MET A 65 2.92 6.40 15.23
#